data_c2dc0a9d8fc0afd063a0af686194520d
#
_entry.id   c2dc0a9d8fc0afd063a0af686194520d
#
_cell.length_a   1.000
_cell.length_b   1.000
_cell.length_c   1.000
_cell.angle_alpha   90.00
_cell.angle_beta   90.00
_cell.angle_gamma   90.00
#
_symmetry.space_group_name_H-M   'P 1'
#
loop_
_entity.id
_entity.type
_entity.pdbx_description
1 polymer ?
#
loop_
_entity_poly.entity_id
_entity_poly.type
_entity_poly.pdbx_seq_one_letter_code
_entity_poly.pdbx_strand_id
1 'polypeptide(L)'
;NSTRAAVEEGIVPGGGTALVQVISEVEKLEATGDEQTGINIIKKALEAPVRQIAENAGLESSVIVAKLKEVEIGFGFNAATEEWVDMIKAGIVDPAKVTRSALQNAASVSSLFLSTEAVVADISKEENNPPQMPMM
;
A
#
# COMPACT_ATOMS: atom_id res chain seq x y z
N ASN A 1 -12.78 -11.31 14.06
CA ASN A 1 -13.09 -12.68 13.73
C ASN A 1 -13.13 -12.87 12.20
N SER A 2 -12.05 -13.47 11.66
CA SER A 2 -11.81 -13.60 10.21
C SER A 2 -12.87 -14.42 9.50
N THR A 3 -13.36 -15.49 10.12
CA THR A 3 -14.36 -16.38 9.52
C THR A 3 -15.69 -15.66 9.30
N ARG A 4 -16.13 -14.87 10.26
CA ARG A 4 -17.36 -14.09 10.15
C ARG A 4 -17.24 -13.03 9.07
N ALA A 5 -16.12 -12.33 9.00
CA ALA A 5 -15.86 -11.32 7.97
C ALA A 5 -15.87 -11.92 6.55
N ALA A 6 -15.33 -13.12 6.38
CA ALA A 6 -15.34 -13.84 5.10
C ALA A 6 -16.75 -14.21 4.65
N VAL A 7 -17.62 -14.59 5.58
CA VAL A 7 -19.02 -14.90 5.27
C VAL A 7 -19.81 -13.64 4.86
N GLU A 8 -19.55 -12.51 5.54
CA GLU A 8 -20.29 -11.26 5.29
C GLU A 8 -19.92 -10.58 3.96
N GLU A 9 -18.64 -10.51 3.60
CA GLU A 9 -18.14 -9.75 2.44
C GLU A 9 -17.43 -10.60 1.37
N GLY A 10 -17.23 -11.89 1.62
CA GLY A 10 -16.51 -12.77 0.73
C GLY A 10 -15.00 -12.78 0.97
N ILE A 11 -14.28 -13.38 0.05
CA ILE A 11 -12.85 -13.62 0.13
C ILE A 11 -12.11 -13.02 -1.07
N VAL A 12 -10.83 -12.73 -0.85
CA VAL A 12 -9.87 -12.26 -1.87
C VAL A 12 -8.59 -13.08 -1.80
N PRO A 13 -7.74 -13.06 -2.85
CA PRO A 13 -6.42 -13.67 -2.76
C PRO A 13 -5.65 -13.17 -1.53
N GLY A 14 -5.12 -14.11 -0.75
CA GLY A 14 -4.44 -13.83 0.51
C GLY A 14 -2.95 -13.56 0.37
N GLY A 15 -2.25 -13.59 1.52
CA GLY A 15 -0.80 -13.39 1.55
C GLY A 15 -0.35 -12.01 1.08
N GLY A 16 -1.18 -10.98 1.20
CA GLY A 16 -0.89 -9.64 0.72
C GLY A 16 -1.10 -9.45 -0.79
N THR A 17 -1.45 -10.48 -1.52
CA THR A 17 -1.59 -10.47 -2.99
C THR A 17 -2.62 -9.44 -3.47
N ALA A 18 -3.82 -9.42 -2.89
CA ALA A 18 -4.88 -8.51 -3.30
C ALA A 18 -4.49 -7.04 -3.13
N LEU A 19 -3.78 -6.71 -2.06
CA LEU A 19 -3.30 -5.35 -1.81
C LEU A 19 -2.31 -4.88 -2.87
N VAL A 20 -1.37 -5.73 -3.27
CA VAL A 20 -0.39 -5.40 -4.31
C VAL A 20 -1.07 -5.28 -5.68
N GLN A 21 -2.04 -6.13 -5.97
CA GLN A 21 -2.75 -6.09 -7.25
C GLN A 21 -3.65 -4.85 -7.40
N VAL A 22 -4.07 -4.23 -6.30
CA VAL A 22 -4.74 -2.93 -6.31
C VAL A 22 -3.79 -1.79 -6.71
N ILE A 23 -2.49 -1.95 -6.54
CA ILE A 23 -1.50 -0.90 -6.87
C ILE A 23 -1.63 -0.46 -8.33
N SER A 24 -1.90 -1.38 -9.26
CA SER A 24 -2.07 -1.03 -10.67
C SER A 24 -3.22 -0.04 -10.90
N GLU A 25 -4.27 -0.13 -10.10
CA GLU A 25 -5.39 0.82 -10.15
C GLU A 25 -5.01 2.18 -9.56
N VAL A 26 -4.21 2.18 -8.50
CA VAL A 26 -3.68 3.40 -7.89
C VAL A 26 -2.72 4.11 -8.84
N GLU A 27 -1.90 3.38 -9.58
CA GLU A 27 -0.96 3.92 -10.56
C GLU A 27 -1.64 4.58 -11.76
N LYS A 28 -2.88 4.22 -12.06
CA LYS A 28 -3.68 4.87 -13.11
C LYS A 28 -4.15 6.27 -12.74
N LEU A 29 -4.07 6.65 -11.48
CA LEU A 29 -4.42 7.99 -11.03
C LEU A 29 -3.36 8.98 -11.51
N GLU A 30 -3.78 9.95 -12.30
CA GLU A 30 -2.91 11.03 -12.74
C GLU A 30 -2.78 12.06 -11.61
N ALA A 31 -1.53 12.26 -11.15
CA ALA A 31 -1.26 13.17 -10.06
C ALA A 31 0.12 13.81 -10.23
N THR A 32 0.30 14.99 -9.65
CA THR A 32 1.56 15.74 -9.65
C THR A 32 1.84 16.30 -8.27
N GLY A 33 3.12 16.55 -7.97
CA GLY A 33 3.51 17.17 -6.70
C GLY A 33 3.13 16.35 -5.48
N ASP A 34 2.45 16.97 -4.52
CA ASP A 34 2.08 16.35 -3.24
C ASP A 34 1.12 15.18 -3.40
N GLU A 35 0.23 15.22 -4.38
CA GLU A 35 -0.68 14.11 -4.68
C GLU A 35 0.10 12.86 -5.12
N GLN A 36 1.14 13.04 -5.94
CA GLN A 36 2.00 11.94 -6.35
C GLN A 36 2.77 11.35 -5.17
N THR A 37 3.23 12.20 -4.23
CA THR A 37 3.87 11.76 -3.00
C THR A 37 2.91 10.90 -2.17
N GLY A 38 1.66 11.32 -2.03
CA GLY A 38 0.61 10.56 -1.34
C GLY A 38 0.36 9.19 -1.98
N ILE A 39 0.28 9.14 -3.29
CA ILE A 39 0.12 7.88 -4.04
C ILE A 39 1.31 6.96 -3.79
N ASN A 40 2.53 7.45 -3.79
CA ASN A 40 3.73 6.65 -3.54
C ASN A 40 3.74 6.08 -2.12
N ILE A 41 3.27 6.83 -1.12
CA ILE A 41 3.13 6.36 0.26
C ILE A 41 2.11 5.23 0.35
N ILE A 42 0.95 5.37 -0.30
CA ILE A 42 -0.08 4.33 -0.37
C ILE A 42 0.48 3.06 -1.00
N LYS A 43 1.19 3.17 -2.11
CA LYS A 43 1.81 2.04 -2.82
C LYS A 43 2.76 1.27 -1.92
N LYS A 44 3.63 1.96 -1.18
CA LYS A 44 4.55 1.33 -0.22
C LYS A 44 3.79 0.62 0.90
N ALA A 45 2.75 1.24 1.43
CA ALA A 45 1.92 0.65 2.47
C ALA A 45 1.21 -0.62 1.98
N LEU A 46 0.75 -0.65 0.72
CA LEU A 46 0.10 -1.82 0.13
C LEU A 46 1.07 -2.97 -0.14
N GLU A 47 2.34 -2.68 -0.37
CA GLU A 47 3.39 -3.69 -0.56
C GLU A 47 3.88 -4.31 0.77
N ALA A 48 3.72 -3.61 1.89
CA ALA A 48 4.31 -3.99 3.17
C ALA A 48 3.92 -5.41 3.63
N PRO A 49 2.66 -5.85 3.55
CA PRO A 49 2.31 -7.21 3.99
C PRO A 49 3.01 -8.32 3.20
N VAL A 50 3.07 -8.23 1.88
CA VAL A 50 3.72 -9.26 1.05
C VAL A 50 5.24 -9.21 1.23
N ARG A 51 5.82 -8.04 1.41
CA ARG A 51 7.24 -7.90 1.70
C ARG A 51 7.62 -8.60 3.01
N GLN A 52 6.81 -8.39 4.05
CA GLN A 52 7.04 -9.03 5.35
C GLN A 52 6.96 -10.55 5.26
N ILE A 53 5.99 -11.08 4.52
CA ILE A 53 5.84 -12.52 4.31
C ILE A 53 7.07 -13.08 3.58
N ALA A 54 7.54 -12.42 2.53
CA ALA A 54 8.72 -12.85 1.78
C ALA A 54 9.99 -12.81 2.65
N GLU A 55 10.19 -11.74 3.39
CA GLU A 55 11.33 -11.59 4.29
C GLU A 55 11.33 -12.62 5.41
N ASN A 56 10.17 -12.92 6.00
CA ASN A 56 10.02 -13.97 7.00
C ASN A 56 10.37 -15.36 6.45
N ALA A 57 10.19 -15.57 5.16
CA ALA A 57 10.58 -16.81 4.47
C ALA A 57 12.05 -16.81 4.01
N GLY A 58 12.80 -15.75 4.28
CA GLY A 58 14.20 -15.62 3.88
C GLY A 58 14.40 -15.27 2.40
N LEU A 59 13.38 -14.70 1.76
CA LEU A 59 13.36 -14.39 0.33
C LEU A 59 13.56 -12.89 0.07
N GLU A 60 14.01 -12.57 -1.14
CA GLU A 60 14.16 -11.18 -1.57
C GLU A 60 12.80 -10.58 -1.91
N SER A 61 12.27 -9.72 -1.03
CA SER A 61 10.93 -9.17 -1.16
C SER A 61 10.71 -8.31 -2.40
N SER A 62 11.72 -7.59 -2.85
CA SER A 62 11.61 -6.73 -4.04
C SER A 62 11.36 -7.52 -5.32
N VAL A 63 11.95 -8.69 -5.46
CA VAL A 63 11.74 -9.61 -6.59
C VAL A 63 10.32 -10.16 -6.59
N ILE A 64 9.84 -10.56 -5.42
CA ILE A 64 8.47 -11.09 -5.24
C ILE A 64 7.44 -10.02 -5.59
N VAL A 65 7.58 -8.81 -5.09
CA VAL A 65 6.67 -7.69 -5.37
C VAL A 65 6.67 -7.34 -6.86
N ALA A 66 7.84 -7.24 -7.49
CA ALA A 66 7.94 -6.93 -8.92
C ALA A 66 7.21 -7.95 -9.78
N LYS A 67 7.39 -9.23 -9.51
CA LYS A 67 6.72 -10.31 -10.23
C LYS A 67 5.21 -10.33 -9.96
N LEU A 68 4.80 -10.03 -8.74
CA LEU A 68 3.38 -10.00 -8.36
C LEU A 68 2.60 -8.92 -9.12
N LYS A 69 3.23 -7.83 -9.50
CA LYS A 69 2.63 -6.78 -10.33
C LYS A 69 2.44 -7.20 -11.79
N GLU A 70 3.17 -8.20 -12.27
CA GLU A 70 3.15 -8.68 -13.65
C GLU A 70 2.23 -9.89 -13.87
N VAL A 71 1.98 -10.68 -12.84
CA VAL A 71 1.14 -11.88 -12.96
C VAL A 71 -0.34 -11.52 -13.06
N GLU A 72 -1.16 -12.48 -13.53
CA GLU A 72 -2.60 -12.32 -13.61
C GLU A 72 -3.23 -12.08 -12.23
N ILE A 73 -4.32 -11.30 -12.22
CA ILE A 73 -5.10 -11.07 -11.01
C ILE A 73 -5.59 -12.42 -10.45
N GLY A 74 -5.36 -12.61 -9.15
CA GLY A 74 -5.70 -13.86 -8.48
C GLY A 74 -4.51 -14.80 -8.29
N PHE A 75 -3.46 -14.67 -9.10
CA PHE A 75 -2.22 -15.40 -8.91
C PHE A 75 -1.32 -14.69 -7.92
N GLY A 76 -0.70 -15.43 -7.04
CA GLY A 76 0.20 -14.91 -6.06
C GLY A 76 1.28 -15.91 -5.67
N PHE A 77 2.14 -15.50 -4.76
CA PHE A 77 3.27 -16.29 -4.29
C PHE A 77 2.92 -17.06 -3.01
N ASN A 78 3.04 -18.38 -3.07
CA ASN A 78 2.93 -19.24 -1.89
C ASN A 78 4.29 -19.35 -1.21
N ALA A 79 4.48 -18.62 -0.11
CA ALA A 79 5.76 -18.59 0.60
C ALA A 79 6.14 -19.93 1.22
N ALA A 80 5.17 -20.79 1.52
CA ALA A 80 5.43 -22.12 2.09
C ALA A 80 6.02 -23.09 1.07
N THR A 81 5.57 -23.04 -0.18
CA THR A 81 6.05 -23.92 -1.27
C THR A 81 6.98 -23.22 -2.26
N GLU A 82 7.12 -21.91 -2.14
CA GLU A 82 7.86 -21.04 -3.07
C GLU A 82 7.38 -21.13 -4.52
N GLU A 83 6.08 -21.36 -4.71
CA GLU A 83 5.44 -21.49 -6.01
C GLU A 83 4.46 -20.35 -6.29
N TRP A 84 4.31 -20.01 -7.57
CA TRP A 84 3.29 -19.08 -8.04
C TRP A 84 2.02 -19.85 -8.37
N VAL A 85 0.93 -19.55 -7.67
CA VAL A 85 -0.30 -20.33 -7.71
C VAL A 85 -1.53 -19.43 -7.80
N ASP A 86 -2.66 -20.01 -8.25
CA ASP A 86 -3.96 -19.39 -8.07
C ASP A 86 -4.30 -19.41 -6.57
N MET A 87 -4.29 -18.24 -5.93
CA MET A 87 -4.38 -18.15 -4.48
C MET A 87 -5.71 -18.68 -3.93
N ILE A 88 -6.81 -18.40 -4.60
CA ILE A 88 -8.12 -18.87 -4.16
C ILE A 88 -8.22 -20.40 -4.27
N LYS A 89 -7.77 -20.97 -5.39
CA LYS A 89 -7.75 -22.42 -5.57
C LYS A 89 -6.81 -23.12 -4.60
N ALA A 90 -5.69 -22.49 -4.25
CA ALA A 90 -4.76 -23.01 -3.27
C ALA A 90 -5.23 -22.85 -1.81
N GLY A 91 -6.36 -22.18 -1.60
CA GLY A 91 -6.90 -21.92 -0.26
C GLY A 91 -6.19 -20.82 0.51
N ILE A 92 -5.35 -20.03 -0.15
CA ILE A 92 -4.65 -18.88 0.45
C ILE A 92 -5.52 -17.65 0.22
N VAL A 93 -6.40 -17.38 1.17
CA VAL A 93 -7.43 -16.35 1.06
C VAL A 93 -7.49 -15.48 2.30
N ASP A 94 -7.88 -14.23 2.11
CA ASP A 94 -8.17 -13.28 3.18
C ASP A 94 -9.63 -12.80 3.08
N PRO A 95 -10.27 -12.44 4.20
CA PRO A 95 -11.57 -11.78 4.15
C PRO A 95 -11.48 -10.44 3.43
N ALA A 96 -12.39 -10.18 2.50
CA ALA A 96 -12.41 -8.92 1.74
C ALA A 96 -12.52 -7.70 2.65
N LYS A 97 -13.27 -7.82 3.75
CA LYS A 97 -13.40 -6.75 4.76
C LYS A 97 -12.05 -6.35 5.36
N VAL A 98 -11.19 -7.31 5.68
CA VAL A 98 -9.85 -7.06 6.25
C VAL A 98 -8.97 -6.34 5.23
N THR A 99 -8.98 -6.80 3.98
CA THR A 99 -8.22 -6.18 2.89
C THR A 99 -8.70 -4.75 2.61
N ARG A 100 -10.01 -4.54 2.58
CA ARG A 100 -10.60 -3.21 2.41
C ARG A 100 -10.22 -2.28 3.56
N SER A 101 -10.28 -2.75 4.80
CA SER A 101 -9.88 -1.96 5.97
C SER A 101 -8.40 -1.57 5.93
N ALA A 102 -7.53 -2.49 5.50
CA ALA A 102 -6.11 -2.20 5.32
C ALA A 102 -5.88 -1.11 4.27
N LEU A 103 -6.61 -1.15 3.16
CA LEU A 103 -6.53 -0.12 2.11
C LEU A 103 -7.00 1.25 2.63
N GLN A 104 -8.11 1.29 3.36
CA GLN A 104 -8.64 2.51 3.96
C GLN A 104 -7.66 3.11 4.98
N ASN A 105 -7.04 2.26 5.80
CA ASN A 105 -6.05 2.70 6.78
C ASN A 105 -4.79 3.26 6.09
N ALA A 106 -4.32 2.64 5.03
CA ALA A 106 -3.19 3.13 4.25
C ALA A 106 -3.47 4.53 3.66
N ALA A 107 -4.66 4.74 3.12
CA ALA A 107 -5.10 6.03 2.59
C ALA A 107 -5.16 7.11 3.70
N SER A 108 -5.68 6.77 4.87
CA SER A 108 -5.77 7.70 6.01
C SER A 108 -4.40 8.11 6.52
N VAL A 109 -3.46 7.18 6.66
CA VAL A 109 -2.08 7.45 7.08
C VAL A 109 -1.38 8.35 6.06
N SER A 110 -1.56 8.10 4.78
CA SER A 110 -1.00 8.93 3.70
C SER A 110 -1.51 10.37 3.78
N SER A 111 -2.82 10.57 3.97
CA SER A 111 -3.41 11.90 4.13
C SER A 111 -2.85 12.65 5.33
N LEU A 112 -2.71 11.98 6.47
CA LEU A 112 -2.15 12.56 7.68
C LEU A 112 -0.68 12.99 7.47
N PHE A 113 0.10 12.14 6.82
CA PHE A 113 1.50 12.42 6.50
C PHE A 113 1.65 13.66 5.61
N LEU A 114 0.86 13.77 4.56
CA LEU A 114 0.88 14.93 3.67
C LEU A 114 0.47 16.21 4.37
N SER A 115 -0.53 16.17 5.25
CA SER A 115 -0.96 17.32 6.05
C SER A 115 0.17 17.79 6.97
N THR A 116 0.89 16.88 7.60
CA THR A 116 2.02 17.18 8.47
C THR A 116 3.17 17.81 7.69
N GLU A 117 3.52 17.29 6.52
CA GLU A 117 4.57 17.85 5.66
C GLU A 117 4.22 19.25 5.17
N ALA A 118 2.96 19.50 4.81
CA ALA A 118 2.51 20.83 4.38
C ALA A 118 2.70 21.87 5.49
N VAL A 119 2.36 21.54 6.73
CA VAL A 119 2.55 22.42 7.90
C VAL A 119 4.04 22.72 8.11
N VAL A 120 4.90 21.72 8.05
CA VAL A 120 6.36 21.89 8.21
C VAL A 120 6.93 22.76 7.10
N ALA A 121 6.51 22.57 5.86
CA ALA A 121 6.95 23.39 4.73
C ALA A 121 6.54 24.86 4.88
N ASP A 122 5.32 25.14 5.36
CA ASP A 122 4.86 26.50 5.60
C ASP A 122 5.65 27.19 6.72
N ILE A 123 5.96 26.52 7.82
CA ILE A 123 6.80 27.03 8.90
C ILE A 123 8.20 27.37 8.36
N SER A 124 8.81 26.51 7.57
CA SER A 124 10.13 26.76 6.97
C SER A 124 10.15 27.96 6.04
N LYS A 125 9.07 28.22 5.31
CA LYS A 125 8.94 29.42 4.47
C LYS A 125 8.89 30.70 5.30
N GLU A 126 8.18 30.70 6.40
CA GLU A 126 8.10 31.84 7.32
C GLU A 126 9.46 32.15 7.94
N GLU A 127 10.21 31.16 8.35
CA GLU A 127 11.56 31.32 8.91
C GLU A 127 12.57 31.86 7.90
N ASN A 128 12.43 31.52 6.63
CA ASN A 128 13.32 31.96 5.57
C ASN A 128 12.98 33.35 4.98
N ASN A 129 11.85 33.93 5.34
CA ASN A 129 11.49 35.27 4.93
C ASN A 129 12.16 36.29 5.87
N PRO A 130 13.07 37.15 5.40
CA PRO A 130 13.66 38.18 6.23
C PRO A 130 12.56 39.12 6.74
N PRO A 131 12.66 39.59 7.99
CA PRO A 131 11.71 40.55 8.50
C PRO A 131 11.72 41.81 7.63
N GLN A 132 10.57 42.17 7.09
CA GLN A 132 10.43 43.42 6.38
C GLN A 132 10.60 44.57 7.36
N MET A 133 11.71 45.33 7.21
CA MET A 133 11.86 46.54 7.96
C MET A 133 10.83 47.56 7.47
N PRO A 134 10.10 48.22 8.39
CA PRO A 134 9.26 49.32 7.98
C PRO A 134 10.14 50.41 7.36
N MET A 135 9.86 50.77 6.12
CA MET A 135 10.47 51.94 5.50
C MET A 135 9.91 53.18 6.20
N MET A 136 10.82 53.91 6.84
CA MET A 136 10.52 55.23 7.33
C MET A 136 10.52 56.25 6.19
#